data_fc78499cc05af72af80b2363868cea89
#
_entry.id   fc78499cc05af72af80b2363868cea89
#
_cell.length_a   1.000
_cell.length_b   1.000
_cell.length_c   1.000
_cell.angle_alpha   90.00
_cell.angle_beta   90.00
_cell.angle_gamma   90.00
#
_symmetry.space_group_name_H-M   'P 1'
#
loop_
_entity.id
_entity.type
_entity.pdbx_description
1 polymer ?
#
loop_
_entity_poly.entity_id
_entity_poly.type
_entity_poly.pdbx_seq_one_letter_code
_entity_poly.pdbx_strand_id
1 'polypeptide(L)'
;MYWQKKFAQPEVPDEREQIILAIREEHKDYGYRRLWAQMRNLGYKINRKAVQRIVQKLGLQVHSFTHRTRKYSSYRGSVGTVADNLLNRRFKTSIPHQKITTDTSEFKYWLQDSAGKTVAHKLYFDPYMDLFNNEIVSFHIGKTPSAMGIQSALEEAIRVTADCPYRRTFHSDQGWAYQMKSYTKRLKEERIFQSMSRKGNCLDNSVMENFFGLLKQEIYYGHVYHSYEELKTAIEEYIIYYNECRIKESLGWLSPAQYRRKHLAA
;
A
#
# COMPACT_ATOMS: atom_id res chain seq x y z
N MET A 1 17.26 -43.71 -29.06
CA MET A 1 17.79 -42.64 -29.97
C MET A 1 16.84 -41.45 -30.12
N TYR A 2 15.52 -41.59 -30.33
CA TYR A 2 14.61 -40.45 -30.51
C TYR A 2 14.52 -39.54 -29.24
N TRP A 3 14.39 -40.11 -28.08
CA TRP A 3 14.31 -39.38 -26.78
C TRP A 3 15.60 -38.67 -26.40
N GLN A 4 16.78 -39.25 -26.70
CA GLN A 4 18.06 -38.61 -26.39
C GLN A 4 18.34 -37.37 -27.25
N LYS A 5 17.91 -37.37 -28.53
CA LYS A 5 18.01 -36.19 -29.41
C LYS A 5 17.09 -35.04 -28.95
N LYS A 6 15.90 -35.36 -28.35
CA LYS A 6 14.97 -34.36 -27.86
C LYS A 6 15.49 -33.64 -26.62
N PHE A 7 16.28 -34.33 -25.78
CA PHE A 7 16.91 -33.74 -24.58
C PHE A 7 18.21 -32.97 -24.86
N ALA A 8 18.78 -33.13 -26.04
CA ALA A 8 20.03 -32.47 -26.44
C ALA A 8 19.81 -31.14 -27.19
N GLN A 9 18.58 -30.80 -27.55
CA GLN A 9 18.29 -29.49 -28.14
C GLN A 9 18.16 -28.46 -27.00
N PRO A 10 18.82 -27.27 -27.09
CA PRO A 10 18.58 -26.21 -26.16
C PRO A 10 17.08 -25.89 -26.19
N GLU A 11 16.43 -25.96 -25.03
CA GLU A 11 15.01 -25.57 -24.91
C GLU A 11 14.91 -24.08 -25.28
N VAL A 12 14.35 -23.80 -26.46
CA VAL A 12 13.91 -22.44 -26.79
C VAL A 12 12.80 -22.11 -25.79
N PRO A 13 12.90 -21.01 -25.01
CA PRO A 13 11.87 -20.63 -24.06
C PRO A 13 10.52 -20.56 -24.77
N ASP A 14 9.50 -21.26 -24.23
CA ASP A 14 8.11 -21.14 -24.71
C ASP A 14 7.73 -19.64 -24.66
N GLU A 15 7.01 -19.15 -25.66
CA GLU A 15 6.49 -17.77 -25.71
C GLU A 15 5.86 -17.33 -24.35
N ARG A 16 5.19 -18.25 -23.69
CA ARG A 16 4.59 -18.04 -22.37
C ARG A 16 5.62 -17.78 -21.27
N GLU A 17 6.78 -18.43 -21.35
CA GLU A 17 7.90 -18.24 -20.42
C GLU A 17 8.50 -16.86 -20.61
N GLN A 18 8.68 -16.41 -21.86
CA GLN A 18 9.18 -15.08 -22.17
C GLN A 18 8.27 -13.98 -21.66
N ILE A 19 6.94 -14.12 -21.84
CA ILE A 19 5.95 -13.17 -21.33
C ILE A 19 5.97 -13.11 -19.80
N ILE A 20 6.07 -14.26 -19.13
CA ILE A 20 6.14 -14.32 -17.66
C ILE A 20 7.42 -13.64 -17.17
N LEU A 21 8.55 -13.83 -17.85
CA LEU A 21 9.81 -13.16 -17.52
C LEU A 21 9.68 -11.63 -17.68
N ALA A 22 9.12 -11.16 -18.80
CA ALA A 22 8.92 -9.73 -19.05
C ALA A 22 8.00 -9.09 -17.98
N ILE A 23 6.87 -9.72 -17.66
CA ILE A 23 5.97 -9.23 -16.60
C ILE A 23 6.71 -9.23 -15.24
N ARG A 24 7.56 -10.22 -14.99
CA ARG A 24 8.30 -10.35 -13.74
C ARG A 24 9.39 -9.30 -13.60
N GLU A 25 10.02 -8.89 -14.69
CA GLU A 25 11.01 -7.83 -14.72
C GLU A 25 10.37 -6.49 -14.34
N GLU A 26 9.19 -6.19 -14.86
CA GLU A 26 8.42 -4.99 -14.55
C GLU A 26 7.81 -5.04 -13.13
N HIS A 27 7.37 -6.22 -12.70
CA HIS A 27 6.65 -6.43 -11.44
C HIS A 27 7.33 -7.51 -10.57
N LYS A 28 8.44 -7.15 -9.93
CA LYS A 28 9.32 -8.06 -9.17
C LYS A 28 8.61 -8.90 -8.11
N ASP A 29 7.54 -8.39 -7.50
CA ASP A 29 6.80 -9.02 -6.41
C ASP A 29 5.49 -9.71 -6.84
N TYR A 30 5.27 -9.90 -8.16
CA TYR A 30 4.12 -10.65 -8.63
C TYR A 30 4.32 -12.15 -8.46
N GLY A 31 3.60 -12.77 -7.52
CA GLY A 31 3.47 -14.22 -7.46
C GLY A 31 2.62 -14.76 -8.61
N TYR A 32 2.62 -16.09 -8.81
CA TYR A 32 1.95 -16.74 -9.95
C TYR A 32 0.48 -16.33 -10.17
N ARG A 33 -0.26 -15.93 -9.11
CA ARG A 33 -1.66 -15.47 -9.25
C ARG A 33 -1.74 -14.14 -9.98
N ARG A 34 -0.88 -13.17 -9.64
CA ARG A 34 -0.81 -11.88 -10.33
C ARG A 34 -0.23 -12.02 -11.73
N LEU A 35 0.81 -12.83 -11.92
CA LEU A 35 1.36 -13.14 -13.25
C LEU A 35 0.28 -13.71 -14.16
N TRP A 36 -0.51 -14.68 -13.68
CA TRP A 36 -1.64 -15.22 -14.42
C TRP A 36 -2.70 -14.16 -14.77
N ALA A 37 -3.05 -13.30 -13.80
CA ALA A 37 -4.03 -12.24 -14.02
C ALA A 37 -3.52 -11.20 -15.02
N GLN A 38 -2.24 -10.82 -14.93
CA GLN A 38 -1.62 -9.88 -15.86
C GLN A 38 -1.55 -10.46 -17.28
N MET A 39 -1.19 -11.72 -17.45
CA MET A 39 -1.25 -12.39 -18.76
C MET A 39 -2.66 -12.33 -19.34
N ARG A 40 -3.69 -12.55 -18.54
CA ARG A 40 -5.09 -12.43 -18.98
C ARG A 40 -5.47 -11.01 -19.35
N ASN A 41 -5.01 -10.02 -18.59
CA ASN A 41 -5.22 -8.61 -18.91
C ASN A 41 -4.55 -8.23 -20.25
N LEU A 42 -3.44 -8.87 -20.59
CA LEU A 42 -2.76 -8.75 -21.89
C LEU A 42 -3.40 -9.60 -23.01
N GLY A 43 -4.50 -10.32 -22.74
CA GLY A 43 -5.26 -11.09 -23.74
C GLY A 43 -4.86 -12.57 -23.86
N TYR A 44 -3.88 -13.04 -23.10
CA TYR A 44 -3.45 -14.45 -23.17
C TYR A 44 -4.40 -15.40 -22.46
N LYS A 45 -4.85 -16.45 -23.17
CA LYS A 45 -5.68 -17.51 -22.61
C LYS A 45 -4.80 -18.62 -22.01
N ILE A 46 -4.51 -18.54 -20.73
CA ILE A 46 -3.69 -19.52 -20.01
C ILE A 46 -4.34 -19.96 -18.70
N ASN A 47 -4.16 -21.23 -18.34
CA ASN A 47 -4.63 -21.77 -17.07
C ASN A 47 -3.69 -21.34 -15.93
N ARG A 48 -4.26 -20.99 -14.77
CA ARG A 48 -3.49 -20.59 -13.57
C ARG A 48 -2.49 -21.65 -13.11
N LYS A 49 -2.85 -22.97 -13.21
CA LYS A 49 -1.93 -24.07 -12.89
C LYS A 49 -0.74 -24.15 -13.84
N ALA A 50 -0.93 -23.79 -15.13
CA ALA A 50 0.17 -23.75 -16.11
C ALA A 50 1.17 -22.64 -15.74
N VAL A 51 0.67 -21.42 -15.42
CA VAL A 51 1.55 -20.32 -14.95
C VAL A 51 2.30 -20.72 -13.68
N GLN A 52 1.64 -21.39 -12.72
CA GLN A 52 2.29 -21.85 -11.50
C GLN A 52 3.45 -22.82 -11.80
N ARG A 53 3.28 -23.77 -12.73
CA ARG A 53 4.33 -24.71 -13.15
C ARG A 53 5.50 -23.99 -13.83
N ILE A 54 5.22 -23.00 -14.69
CA ILE A 54 6.26 -22.18 -15.33
C ILE A 54 7.06 -21.39 -14.28
N VAL A 55 6.38 -20.74 -13.35
CA VAL A 55 7.03 -20.00 -12.25
C VAL A 55 7.91 -20.92 -11.40
N GLN A 56 7.49 -22.17 -11.17
CA GLN A 56 8.31 -23.18 -10.46
C GLN A 56 9.50 -23.63 -11.30
N LYS A 57 9.29 -23.93 -12.61
CA LYS A 57 10.36 -24.32 -13.55
C LYS A 57 11.45 -23.26 -13.64
N LEU A 58 11.05 -22.00 -13.71
CA LEU A 58 11.97 -20.86 -13.85
C LEU A 58 12.55 -20.34 -12.52
N GLY A 59 12.20 -20.95 -11.38
CA GLY A 59 12.69 -20.50 -10.07
C GLY A 59 12.21 -19.10 -9.66
N LEU A 60 11.07 -18.64 -10.18
CA LEU A 60 10.55 -17.27 -9.99
C LEU A 60 9.62 -17.12 -8.77
N GLN A 61 9.76 -17.96 -7.75
CA GLN A 61 8.97 -17.84 -6.52
C GLN A 61 9.29 -16.53 -5.80
N VAL A 62 8.25 -15.88 -5.25
CA VAL A 62 8.43 -14.64 -4.47
C VAL A 62 8.82 -15.01 -3.03
N HIS A 63 9.93 -14.45 -2.57
CA HIS A 63 10.45 -14.66 -1.22
C HIS A 63 10.19 -13.48 -0.27
N SER A 64 9.66 -12.35 -0.78
CA SER A 64 9.47 -11.11 -0.02
C SER A 64 8.44 -11.23 1.11
N PHE A 65 7.47 -12.15 0.99
CA PHE A 65 6.35 -12.27 1.93
C PHE A 65 6.58 -13.36 2.98
N THR A 66 7.59 -13.17 3.84
CA THR A 66 7.78 -14.03 5.02
C THR A 66 7.03 -13.45 6.22
N HIS A 67 6.21 -14.29 6.87
CA HIS A 67 5.48 -13.90 8.08
C HIS A 67 6.44 -13.50 9.20
N ARG A 68 6.40 -12.22 9.61
CA ARG A 68 7.03 -11.74 10.83
C ARG A 68 5.93 -11.30 11.80
N THR A 69 5.78 -12.00 12.90
CA THR A 69 4.92 -11.56 14.01
C THR A 69 5.61 -10.42 14.74
N ARG A 70 5.02 -9.22 14.75
CA ARG A 70 5.44 -8.12 15.62
C ARG A 70 4.42 -7.94 16.74
N LYS A 71 4.90 -7.67 17.95
CA LYS A 71 4.05 -7.23 19.04
C LYS A 71 3.49 -5.85 18.69
N TYR A 72 2.17 -5.73 18.69
CA TYR A 72 1.47 -4.46 18.50
C TYR A 72 1.67 -3.59 19.76
N SER A 73 1.95 -2.31 19.56
CA SER A 73 2.01 -1.31 20.62
C SER A 73 1.18 -0.11 20.22
N SER A 74 0.04 0.09 20.86
CA SER A 74 -0.80 1.27 20.65
C SER A 74 -0.29 2.47 21.47
N TYR A 75 -0.57 3.68 20.96
CA TYR A 75 -0.35 4.90 21.71
C TYR A 75 -1.12 4.89 23.04
N ARG A 76 -0.44 5.19 24.15
CA ARG A 76 -1.01 5.14 25.50
C ARG A 76 -1.35 6.51 26.09
N GLY A 77 -1.00 7.60 25.38
CA GLY A 77 -1.24 8.97 25.85
C GLY A 77 -2.70 9.42 25.63
N SER A 78 -3.08 10.49 26.32
CA SER A 78 -4.34 11.21 26.08
C SER A 78 -4.00 12.67 25.84
N VAL A 79 -4.25 13.19 24.63
CA VAL A 79 -3.89 14.54 24.22
C VAL A 79 -5.14 15.41 23.94
N GLY A 80 -6.27 14.77 23.60
CA GLY A 80 -7.47 15.49 23.19
C GLY A 80 -8.72 14.62 23.29
N THR A 81 -9.63 14.75 22.33
CA THR A 81 -10.91 14.02 22.32
C THR A 81 -10.81 12.81 21.39
N VAL A 82 -11.15 11.64 21.90
CA VAL A 82 -11.28 10.41 21.12
C VAL A 82 -12.70 10.36 20.53
N ALA A 83 -12.79 10.19 19.20
CA ALA A 83 -14.06 10.00 18.51
C ALA A 83 -14.51 8.54 18.54
N ASP A 84 -15.82 8.31 18.38
CA ASP A 84 -16.40 6.98 18.32
C ASP A 84 -15.93 6.21 17.05
N ASN A 85 -15.90 4.88 17.14
CA ASN A 85 -15.65 4.04 15.98
C ASN A 85 -16.91 3.91 15.12
N LEU A 86 -17.06 4.77 14.13
CA LEU A 86 -18.20 4.77 13.21
C LEU A 86 -18.10 3.68 12.14
N LEU A 87 -16.88 3.29 11.75
CA LEU A 87 -16.68 2.27 10.72
C LEU A 87 -17.07 0.87 11.21
N ASN A 88 -16.80 0.54 12.47
CA ASN A 88 -17.07 -0.78 13.04
C ASN A 88 -16.63 -1.92 12.12
N ARG A 89 -15.41 -1.82 11.54
CA ARG A 89 -14.81 -2.74 10.56
C ARG A 89 -15.56 -2.87 9.22
N ARG A 90 -16.55 -2.00 8.96
CA ARG A 90 -17.26 -1.94 7.67
C ARG A 90 -16.43 -1.12 6.67
N PHE A 91 -15.26 -1.66 6.28
CA PHE A 91 -14.29 -1.01 5.41
C PHE A 91 -14.73 -0.93 3.95
N LYS A 92 -15.67 -1.75 3.52
CA LYS A 92 -16.17 -1.70 2.15
C LYS A 92 -17.16 -0.56 1.96
N THR A 93 -17.06 0.12 0.83
CA THR A 93 -18.03 1.10 0.33
C THR A 93 -18.14 0.96 -1.18
N SER A 94 -19.31 1.24 -1.74
CA SER A 94 -19.53 1.33 -3.19
C SER A 94 -19.40 2.75 -3.73
N ILE A 95 -19.11 3.71 -2.86
CA ILE A 95 -19.06 5.12 -3.20
C ILE A 95 -17.61 5.60 -3.07
N PRO A 96 -17.00 6.08 -4.19
CA PRO A 96 -15.66 6.67 -4.16
C PRO A 96 -15.59 7.82 -3.16
N HIS A 97 -14.45 7.97 -2.49
CA HIS A 97 -14.13 9.07 -1.58
C HIS A 97 -15.02 9.19 -0.33
N GLN A 98 -15.96 8.25 -0.11
CA GLN A 98 -16.87 8.32 1.03
C GLN A 98 -16.20 7.96 2.36
N LYS A 99 -15.32 6.97 2.36
CA LYS A 99 -14.63 6.48 3.55
C LYS A 99 -13.14 6.51 3.33
N ILE A 100 -12.46 7.36 4.06
CA ILE A 100 -11.01 7.52 4.00
C ILE A 100 -10.41 7.00 5.30
N THR A 101 -9.32 6.25 5.21
CA THR A 101 -8.56 5.83 6.40
C THR A 101 -7.13 6.34 6.34
N THR A 102 -6.54 6.58 7.51
CA THR A 102 -5.17 7.07 7.67
C THR A 102 -4.51 6.42 8.87
N ASP A 103 -3.20 6.39 8.85
CA ASP A 103 -2.33 5.94 9.94
C ASP A 103 -0.90 6.41 9.66
N THR A 104 -0.06 6.41 10.69
CA THR A 104 1.35 6.79 10.57
C THR A 104 2.24 5.56 10.61
N SER A 105 3.19 5.45 9.67
CA SER A 105 4.23 4.41 9.73
C SER A 105 5.62 4.99 9.81
N GLU A 106 6.44 4.43 10.70
CA GLU A 106 7.84 4.77 10.86
C GLU A 106 8.71 3.85 9.97
N PHE A 107 9.71 4.48 9.33
CA PHE A 107 10.78 3.85 8.58
C PHE A 107 12.13 4.33 9.09
N LYS A 108 13.21 3.61 8.76
CA LYS A 108 14.58 4.00 9.13
C LYS A 108 15.45 4.05 7.89
N TYR A 109 16.36 5.02 7.88
CA TYR A 109 17.48 5.11 6.95
C TYR A 109 18.76 5.33 7.75
N TRP A 110 19.92 5.12 7.14
CA TRP A 110 21.19 5.12 7.85
C TRP A 110 22.12 6.15 7.23
N LEU A 111 22.69 7.01 8.08
CA LEU A 111 23.70 7.97 7.70
C LEU A 111 25.01 7.62 8.41
N GLN A 112 26.13 7.97 7.80
CA GLN A 112 27.43 7.99 8.49
C GLN A 112 27.59 9.32 9.23
N ASP A 113 27.98 9.28 10.50
CA ASP A 113 28.35 10.46 11.24
C ASP A 113 29.79 10.91 10.89
N SER A 114 30.24 12.02 11.48
CA SER A 114 31.59 12.57 11.28
C SER A 114 32.73 11.62 11.69
N ALA A 115 32.43 10.60 12.50
CA ALA A 115 33.38 9.57 12.93
C ALA A 115 33.29 8.29 12.06
N GLY A 116 32.49 8.29 10.98
CA GLY A 116 32.28 7.15 10.11
C GLY A 116 31.36 6.06 10.69
N LYS A 117 30.68 6.31 11.82
CA LYS A 117 29.75 5.37 12.43
C LYS A 117 28.38 5.48 11.78
N THR A 118 27.78 4.34 11.45
CA THR A 118 26.42 4.28 10.90
C THR A 118 25.38 4.54 11.98
N VAL A 119 24.56 5.57 11.81
CA VAL A 119 23.49 6.00 12.73
C VAL A 119 22.14 5.87 12.03
N ALA A 120 21.17 5.27 12.74
CA ALA A 120 19.80 5.13 12.24
C ALA A 120 19.01 6.43 12.47
N HIS A 121 18.44 6.94 11.39
CA HIS A 121 17.50 8.07 11.39
C HIS A 121 16.10 7.59 11.04
N LYS A 122 15.09 8.41 11.35
CA LYS A 122 13.69 8.06 11.14
C LYS A 122 13.06 8.89 10.03
N LEU A 123 12.14 8.25 9.32
CA LEU A 123 11.22 8.87 8.38
C LEU A 123 9.80 8.44 8.77
N TYR A 124 8.87 9.39 8.74
CA TYR A 124 7.45 9.17 9.04
C TYR A 124 6.64 9.37 7.78
N PHE A 125 5.70 8.46 7.55
CA PHE A 125 4.85 8.44 6.38
C PHE A 125 3.38 8.36 6.82
N ASP A 126 2.58 9.34 6.41
CA ASP A 126 1.20 9.59 6.83
C ASP A 126 0.26 9.58 5.61
N PRO A 127 -0.12 8.42 5.04
CA PRO A 127 -1.01 8.33 3.89
C PRO A 127 -2.48 8.40 4.27
N TYR A 128 -3.30 8.93 3.36
CA TYR A 128 -4.76 8.83 3.36
C TYR A 128 -5.21 7.91 2.22
N MET A 129 -6.00 6.90 2.57
CA MET A 129 -6.44 5.86 1.63
C MET A 129 -7.96 5.85 1.48
N ASP A 130 -8.45 5.84 0.25
CA ASP A 130 -9.87 5.60 -0.04
C ASP A 130 -10.21 4.12 0.12
N LEU A 131 -11.19 3.82 0.96
CA LEU A 131 -11.67 2.46 1.20
C LEU A 131 -12.55 1.90 0.06
N PHE A 132 -12.90 2.71 -0.93
CA PHE A 132 -13.61 2.26 -2.12
C PHE A 132 -12.73 1.32 -2.97
N ASN A 133 -11.50 1.73 -3.26
CA ASN A 133 -10.57 1.02 -4.13
C ASN A 133 -9.17 0.81 -3.51
N ASN A 134 -8.96 1.26 -2.28
CA ASN A 134 -7.67 1.31 -1.58
C ASN A 134 -6.61 2.17 -2.29
N GLU A 135 -7.00 3.23 -2.98
CA GLU A 135 -6.11 4.22 -3.57
C GLU A 135 -5.54 5.16 -2.49
N ILE A 136 -4.26 5.47 -2.56
CA ILE A 136 -3.67 6.52 -1.72
C ILE A 136 -3.99 7.85 -2.39
N VAL A 137 -4.85 8.65 -1.75
CA VAL A 137 -5.36 9.91 -2.30
C VAL A 137 -4.52 11.12 -1.89
N SER A 138 -3.84 11.03 -0.76
CA SER A 138 -2.86 12.03 -0.30
C SER A 138 -1.88 11.41 0.68
N PHE A 139 -0.77 12.08 0.94
CA PHE A 139 0.20 11.66 1.94
C PHE A 139 1.14 12.79 2.34
N HIS A 140 1.79 12.61 3.49
CA HIS A 140 2.94 13.41 3.91
C HIS A 140 4.11 12.48 4.25
N ILE A 141 5.33 12.95 3.97
CA ILE A 141 6.58 12.29 4.37
C ILE A 141 7.45 13.31 5.12
N GLY A 142 7.85 12.97 6.34
CA GLY A 142 8.62 13.87 7.18
C GLY A 142 9.73 13.19 7.99
N LYS A 143 10.72 13.97 8.44
CA LYS A 143 11.82 13.49 9.30
C LYS A 143 11.39 13.33 10.76
N THR A 144 10.32 13.98 11.16
CA THR A 144 9.77 13.97 12.52
C THR A 144 8.27 13.79 12.49
N PRO A 145 7.64 13.17 13.52
CA PRO A 145 6.19 13.17 13.64
C PRO A 145 5.71 14.61 13.76
N SER A 146 4.93 15.09 12.82
CA SER A 146 4.53 16.50 12.74
C SER A 146 3.03 16.65 12.58
N ALA A 147 2.40 17.39 13.51
CA ALA A 147 1.00 17.76 13.36
C ALA A 147 0.75 18.57 12.08
N MET A 148 1.70 19.42 11.69
CA MET A 148 1.61 20.23 10.48
C MET A 148 1.69 19.36 9.22
N GLY A 149 2.53 18.32 9.20
CA GLY A 149 2.62 17.38 8.10
C GLY A 149 1.33 16.57 7.93
N ILE A 150 0.78 16.03 9.02
CA ILE A 150 -0.50 15.32 9.02
C ILE A 150 -1.63 16.26 8.58
N GLN A 151 -1.62 17.54 9.04
CA GLN A 151 -2.60 18.54 8.61
C GLN A 151 -2.47 18.84 7.11
N SER A 152 -1.28 18.96 6.56
CA SER A 152 -1.07 19.17 5.11
C SER A 152 -1.62 18.01 4.28
N ALA A 153 -1.37 16.77 4.69
CA ALA A 153 -1.94 15.59 4.03
C ALA A 153 -3.47 15.53 4.18
N LEU A 154 -4.02 15.97 5.33
CA LEU A 154 -5.45 16.10 5.55
C LEU A 154 -6.10 17.10 4.58
N GLU A 155 -5.51 18.30 4.42
CA GLU A 155 -6.04 19.33 3.51
C GLU A 155 -6.10 18.79 2.06
N GLU A 156 -5.06 18.11 1.63
CA GLU A 156 -5.04 17.50 0.31
C GLU A 156 -6.07 16.36 0.18
N ALA A 157 -6.21 15.51 1.22
CA ALA A 157 -7.26 14.47 1.23
C ALA A 157 -8.66 15.08 1.15
N ILE A 158 -8.92 16.17 1.88
CA ILE A 158 -10.19 16.90 1.84
C ILE A 158 -10.46 17.43 0.44
N ARG A 159 -9.45 18.04 -0.19
CA ARG A 159 -9.53 18.61 -1.55
C ARG A 159 -9.82 17.54 -2.60
N VAL A 160 -9.06 16.43 -2.58
CA VAL A 160 -9.20 15.34 -3.56
C VAL A 160 -10.55 14.63 -3.44
N THR A 161 -11.08 14.54 -2.22
CA THR A 161 -12.34 13.82 -1.94
C THR A 161 -13.58 14.73 -1.93
N ALA A 162 -13.45 16.00 -2.33
CA ALA A 162 -14.54 16.98 -2.31
C ALA A 162 -15.67 16.66 -3.31
N ASP A 163 -15.40 15.85 -4.32
CA ASP A 163 -16.37 15.37 -5.31
C ASP A 163 -17.37 14.34 -4.77
N CYS A 164 -17.13 13.80 -3.57
CA CYS A 164 -18.07 12.86 -2.96
C CYS A 164 -19.41 13.53 -2.65
N PRO A 165 -20.53 13.06 -3.23
CA PRO A 165 -21.84 13.68 -3.04
C PRO A 165 -22.45 13.39 -1.66
N TYR A 166 -21.82 12.50 -0.89
CA TYR A 166 -22.29 12.09 0.43
C TYR A 166 -21.37 12.62 1.52
N ARG A 167 -21.86 12.58 2.77
CA ARG A 167 -21.05 12.93 3.91
C ARG A 167 -19.89 11.92 4.07
N ARG A 168 -18.68 12.42 4.04
CA ARG A 168 -17.44 11.65 4.15
C ARG A 168 -17.18 11.19 5.59
N THR A 169 -16.45 10.11 5.76
CA THR A 169 -15.96 9.63 7.06
C THR A 169 -14.45 9.42 6.98
N PHE A 170 -13.70 10.09 7.83
CA PHE A 170 -12.26 9.91 7.95
C PHE A 170 -11.95 9.12 9.21
N HIS A 171 -11.27 8.00 9.06
CA HIS A 171 -10.95 7.04 10.11
C HIS A 171 -9.46 6.98 10.38
N SER A 172 -9.07 6.97 11.66
CA SER A 172 -7.70 6.82 12.11
C SER A 172 -7.59 5.91 13.32
N ASP A 173 -6.39 5.61 13.76
CA ASP A 173 -6.15 5.14 15.11
C ASP A 173 -6.36 6.28 16.14
N GLN A 174 -6.05 6.02 17.43
CA GLN A 174 -6.07 7.02 18.48
C GLN A 174 -4.73 7.75 18.63
N GLY A 175 -3.97 7.91 17.55
CA GLY A 175 -2.72 8.68 17.54
C GLY A 175 -2.93 10.13 17.99
N TRP A 176 -1.92 10.71 18.66
CA TRP A 176 -2.02 12.03 19.28
C TRP A 176 -2.44 13.13 18.32
N ALA A 177 -1.93 13.10 17.07
CA ALA A 177 -2.22 14.12 16.07
C ALA A 177 -3.71 14.15 15.65
N TYR A 178 -4.33 13.00 15.55
CA TYR A 178 -5.74 12.87 15.18
C TYR A 178 -6.69 13.29 16.33
N GLN A 179 -6.21 13.37 17.58
CA GLN A 179 -6.94 13.85 18.74
C GLN A 179 -6.85 15.37 18.92
N MET A 180 -5.99 16.06 18.15
CA MET A 180 -5.79 17.52 18.28
C MET A 180 -7.05 18.30 17.88
N LYS A 181 -7.28 19.40 18.59
CA LYS A 181 -8.40 20.32 18.31
C LYS A 181 -8.37 20.86 16.88
N SER A 182 -7.18 21.15 16.33
CA SER A 182 -7.02 21.61 14.93
C SER A 182 -7.54 20.58 13.93
N TYR A 183 -7.16 19.32 14.09
CA TYR A 183 -7.61 18.23 13.24
C TYR A 183 -9.14 18.04 13.31
N THR A 184 -9.67 17.92 14.52
CA THR A 184 -11.11 17.75 14.75
C THR A 184 -11.93 18.94 14.25
N LYS A 185 -11.45 20.18 14.47
CA LYS A 185 -12.09 21.41 13.99
C LYS A 185 -12.16 21.41 12.47
N ARG A 186 -11.06 21.08 11.80
CA ARG A 186 -10.97 21.06 10.33
C ARG A 186 -11.97 20.07 9.70
N LEU A 187 -12.08 18.86 10.26
CA LEU A 187 -13.06 17.88 9.80
C LEU A 187 -14.52 18.37 10.00
N LYS A 188 -14.80 19.05 11.12
CA LYS A 188 -16.12 19.63 11.39
C LYS A 188 -16.49 20.74 10.40
N GLU A 189 -15.55 21.62 10.06
CA GLU A 189 -15.73 22.70 9.08
C GLU A 189 -16.16 22.13 7.72
N GLU A 190 -15.58 21.01 7.31
CA GLU A 190 -15.87 20.29 6.07
C GLU A 190 -17.05 19.31 6.19
N ARG A 191 -17.74 19.28 7.34
CA ARG A 191 -18.85 18.34 7.63
C ARG A 191 -18.45 16.87 7.47
N ILE A 192 -17.19 16.54 7.75
CA ILE A 192 -16.66 15.17 7.70
C ILE A 192 -16.83 14.51 9.07
N PHE A 193 -17.29 13.27 9.10
CA PHE A 193 -17.31 12.48 10.31
C PHE A 193 -15.89 12.03 10.68
N GLN A 194 -15.46 12.33 11.89
CA GLN A 194 -14.29 11.71 12.47
C GLN A 194 -14.65 10.35 13.06
N SER A 195 -13.86 9.34 12.78
CA SER A 195 -14.00 8.00 13.34
C SER A 195 -12.63 7.51 13.83
N MET A 196 -12.58 6.85 14.98
CA MET A 196 -11.34 6.32 15.53
C MET A 196 -11.45 4.85 15.90
N SER A 197 -10.36 4.10 15.72
CA SER A 197 -10.24 2.72 16.19
C SER A 197 -10.42 2.65 17.70
N ARG A 198 -10.95 1.54 18.19
CA ARG A 198 -10.99 1.27 19.63
C ARG A 198 -9.57 1.07 20.16
N LYS A 199 -9.32 1.52 21.39
CA LYS A 199 -8.00 1.42 22.02
C LYS A 199 -7.50 -0.02 22.04
N GLY A 200 -6.27 -0.22 21.54
CA GLY A 200 -5.63 -1.54 21.51
C GLY A 200 -6.18 -2.52 20.49
N ASN A 201 -7.05 -2.08 19.57
CA ASN A 201 -7.68 -2.96 18.60
C ASN A 201 -7.17 -2.67 17.19
N CYS A 202 -6.06 -3.35 16.81
CA CYS A 202 -5.43 -3.23 15.49
C CYS A 202 -6.38 -3.61 14.33
N LEU A 203 -7.33 -4.52 14.56
CA LEU A 203 -8.28 -4.93 13.53
C LEU A 203 -9.20 -3.78 13.06
N ASP A 204 -9.32 -2.72 13.84
CA ASP A 204 -10.13 -1.57 13.48
C ASP A 204 -9.44 -0.67 12.44
N ASN A 205 -8.13 -0.84 12.18
CA ASN A 205 -7.38 -0.17 11.10
C ASN A 205 -6.59 -1.16 10.21
N SER A 206 -7.07 -2.39 10.10
CA SER A 206 -6.38 -3.50 9.41
C SER A 206 -6.08 -3.22 7.93
N VAL A 207 -6.83 -2.34 7.27
CA VAL A 207 -6.59 -1.98 5.86
C VAL A 207 -5.29 -1.20 5.72
N MET A 208 -5.02 -0.24 6.62
CA MET A 208 -3.75 0.50 6.64
C MET A 208 -2.59 -0.38 7.07
N GLU A 209 -2.78 -1.24 8.06
CA GLU A 209 -1.75 -2.21 8.48
C GLU A 209 -1.35 -3.14 7.31
N ASN A 210 -2.33 -3.60 6.53
CA ASN A 210 -2.07 -4.41 5.33
C ASN A 210 -1.27 -3.61 4.29
N PHE A 211 -1.65 -2.36 4.02
CA PHE A 211 -0.94 -1.50 3.07
C PHE A 211 0.52 -1.28 3.50
N PHE A 212 0.77 -0.92 4.75
CA PHE A 212 2.14 -0.76 5.26
C PHE A 212 2.94 -2.08 5.22
N GLY A 213 2.26 -3.19 5.49
CA GLY A 213 2.87 -4.51 5.34
C GLY A 213 3.34 -4.76 3.91
N LEU A 214 2.50 -4.47 2.90
CA LEU A 214 2.84 -4.61 1.48
C LEU A 214 3.99 -3.69 1.08
N LEU A 215 3.90 -2.39 1.41
CA LEU A 215 4.95 -1.41 1.12
C LEU A 215 6.28 -1.86 1.72
N LYS A 216 6.29 -2.22 3.02
CA LYS A 216 7.52 -2.67 3.69
C LYS A 216 8.10 -3.95 3.09
N GLN A 217 7.27 -4.89 2.63
CA GLN A 217 7.72 -6.12 1.99
C GLN A 217 8.29 -5.86 0.59
N GLU A 218 7.67 -4.97 -0.18
CA GLU A 218 8.01 -4.78 -1.58
C GLU A 218 9.19 -3.83 -1.80
N ILE A 219 9.39 -2.81 -0.95
CA ILE A 219 10.49 -1.84 -1.14
C ILE A 219 11.41 -1.64 0.07
N TYR A 220 11.01 -2.05 1.28
CA TYR A 220 11.78 -1.68 2.47
C TYR A 220 12.58 -2.84 3.07
N TYR A 221 11.99 -4.02 3.25
CA TYR A 221 12.71 -5.15 3.82
C TYR A 221 13.72 -5.73 2.83
N GLY A 222 14.97 -5.89 3.30
CA GLY A 222 16.08 -6.34 2.45
C GLY A 222 16.82 -5.21 1.72
N HIS A 223 16.34 -3.94 1.87
CA HIS A 223 17.02 -2.76 1.35
C HIS A 223 17.58 -1.91 2.50
N VAL A 224 18.73 -1.31 2.27
CA VAL A 224 19.36 -0.34 3.18
C VAL A 224 19.39 1.01 2.48
N TYR A 225 18.68 1.97 3.03
CA TYR A 225 18.63 3.34 2.50
C TYR A 225 19.67 4.20 3.20
N HIS A 226 20.47 4.92 2.42
CA HIS A 226 21.59 5.71 2.90
C HIS A 226 21.31 7.22 2.98
N SER A 227 20.09 7.65 2.65
CA SER A 227 19.64 9.03 2.82
C SER A 227 18.14 9.12 3.02
N TYR A 228 17.70 10.27 3.57
CA TYR A 228 16.28 10.60 3.65
C TYR A 228 15.64 10.69 2.25
N GLU A 229 16.33 11.33 1.32
CA GLU A 229 15.82 11.56 -0.03
C GLU A 229 15.67 10.23 -0.80
N GLU A 230 16.63 9.32 -0.67
CA GLU A 230 16.55 7.99 -1.28
C GLU A 230 15.32 7.22 -0.81
N LEU A 231 15.10 7.15 0.51
CA LEU A 231 13.93 6.45 1.07
C LEU A 231 12.62 7.17 0.72
N LYS A 232 12.60 8.50 0.75
CA LYS A 232 11.44 9.31 0.36
C LYS A 232 11.05 9.04 -1.09
N THR A 233 12.00 9.14 -2.01
CA THR A 233 11.77 8.86 -3.45
C THR A 233 11.25 7.44 -3.66
N ALA A 234 11.83 6.44 -3.01
CA ALA A 234 11.35 5.06 -3.10
C ALA A 234 9.90 4.89 -2.64
N ILE A 235 9.48 5.60 -1.58
CA ILE A 235 8.09 5.58 -1.12
C ILE A 235 7.17 6.30 -2.12
N GLU A 236 7.58 7.47 -2.65
CA GLU A 236 6.80 8.24 -3.63
C GLU A 236 6.59 7.44 -4.93
N GLU A 237 7.63 6.84 -5.46
CA GLU A 237 7.56 5.95 -6.65
C GLU A 237 6.68 4.72 -6.38
N TYR A 238 6.80 4.13 -5.19
CA TYR A 238 5.94 3.01 -4.80
C TYR A 238 4.46 3.39 -4.76
N ILE A 239 4.11 4.59 -4.28
CA ILE A 239 2.71 5.05 -4.25
C ILE A 239 2.16 5.17 -5.67
N ILE A 240 2.94 5.73 -6.60
CA ILE A 240 2.56 5.83 -8.01
C ILE A 240 2.35 4.42 -8.59
N TYR A 241 3.32 3.52 -8.41
CA TYR A 241 3.22 2.12 -8.84
C TYR A 241 2.01 1.41 -8.21
N TYR A 242 1.79 1.57 -6.90
CA TYR A 242 0.69 0.95 -6.17
C TYR A 242 -0.67 1.41 -6.69
N ASN A 243 -0.84 2.70 -6.93
CA ASN A 243 -2.09 3.27 -7.43
C ASN A 243 -2.35 2.91 -8.90
N GLU A 244 -1.34 3.04 -9.77
CA GLU A 244 -1.53 2.95 -11.22
C GLU A 244 -1.31 1.54 -11.79
N CYS A 245 -0.39 0.75 -11.21
CA CYS A 245 0.08 -0.49 -11.84
C CYS A 245 -0.22 -1.74 -11.01
N ARG A 246 -0.22 -1.65 -9.66
CA ARG A 246 -0.28 -2.84 -8.79
C ARG A 246 -1.68 -3.43 -8.76
N ILE A 247 -1.91 -4.50 -9.52
CA ILE A 247 -3.21 -5.18 -9.59
C ILE A 247 -3.58 -5.91 -8.29
N LYS A 248 -4.88 -5.94 -7.98
CA LYS A 248 -5.45 -6.55 -6.76
C LYS A 248 -6.58 -7.50 -7.13
N GLU A 249 -6.58 -8.69 -6.53
CA GLU A 249 -7.65 -9.68 -6.72
C GLU A 249 -9.02 -9.14 -6.26
N SER A 250 -9.04 -8.40 -5.15
CA SER A 250 -10.26 -7.78 -4.61
C SER A 250 -10.86 -6.69 -5.51
N LEU A 251 -10.10 -6.16 -6.45
CA LEU A 251 -10.53 -5.17 -7.44
C LEU A 251 -10.72 -5.78 -8.84
N GLY A 252 -10.95 -7.09 -8.91
CA GLY A 252 -11.10 -7.79 -10.19
C GLY A 252 -9.85 -7.79 -11.05
N TRP A 253 -8.67 -7.80 -10.42
CA TRP A 253 -7.36 -7.76 -11.07
C TRP A 253 -7.07 -6.43 -11.80
N LEU A 254 -7.62 -5.35 -11.29
CA LEU A 254 -7.28 -3.98 -11.68
C LEU A 254 -6.40 -3.35 -10.60
N SER A 255 -5.67 -2.29 -10.96
CA SER A 255 -5.04 -1.41 -9.99
C SER A 255 -6.10 -0.50 -9.33
N PRO A 256 -5.81 0.13 -8.17
CA PRO A 256 -6.73 1.08 -7.55
C PRO A 256 -7.26 2.14 -8.52
N ALA A 257 -6.40 2.83 -9.24
CA ALA A 257 -6.80 3.89 -10.17
C ALA A 257 -7.56 3.35 -11.38
N GLN A 258 -7.17 2.18 -11.94
CA GLN A 258 -7.93 1.53 -13.02
C GLN A 258 -9.33 1.15 -12.58
N TYR A 259 -9.48 0.65 -11.34
CA TYR A 259 -10.78 0.28 -10.77
C TYR A 259 -11.69 1.52 -10.66
N ARG A 260 -11.18 2.64 -10.12
CA ARG A 260 -11.92 3.90 -10.01
C ARG A 260 -12.34 4.41 -11.39
N ARG A 261 -11.41 4.48 -12.36
CA ARG A 261 -11.72 4.93 -13.73
C ARG A 261 -12.82 4.09 -14.38
N LYS A 262 -12.78 2.77 -14.21
CA LYS A 262 -13.81 1.87 -14.73
C LYS A 262 -15.18 2.12 -14.10
N HIS A 263 -15.23 2.41 -12.80
CA HIS A 263 -16.50 2.66 -12.10
C HIS A 263 -17.09 4.05 -12.36
N LEU A 264 -16.26 5.05 -12.67
CA LEU A 264 -16.73 6.39 -13.03
C LEU A 264 -17.21 6.48 -14.49
N ALA A 265 -16.79 5.53 -15.34
CA ALA A 265 -17.18 5.44 -16.75
C ALA A 265 -18.43 4.56 -16.98
N ALA A 266 -18.95 3.90 -15.96
CA ALA A 266 -20.14 3.04 -16.00
C ALA A 266 -21.37 3.74 -15.44
#